data_6b516b8e2e342369af1a6b11c91df064
#
_entry.id   6b516b8e2e342369af1a6b11c91df064
#
_cell.length_a   1.000
_cell.length_b   1.000
_cell.length_c   1.000
_cell.angle_alpha   90.00
_cell.angle_beta   90.00
_cell.angle_gamma   90.00
#
_symmetry.space_group_name_H-M   'P 1'
#
loop_
_entity.id
_entity.type
_entity.pdbx_description
1 polymer ?
#
loop_
_entity_poly.entity_id
_entity_poly.type
_entity_poly.pdbx_seq_one_letter_code
_entity_poly.pdbx_strand_id
1 'polypeptide(L)'
;MTFEIKKAAAENVSQIIALIREFAEYENLSDFCEVTEERLSAALFGDARVAEAIVVFREDAAIAYAIFYPNFASFRGQRGIYLEDIYIKQEFRGRGVGEAVLKYIAKIGKERGFERMDFQVLEWNTPAIKFYEKLGAARDEEERHFRFVGESFAKLAG
;
A
#
# COMPACT_ATOMS: atom_id res chain seq x y z
N MET A 1 1.06 20.51 11.15
CA MET A 1 0.68 20.50 9.72
C MET A 1 -0.70 19.88 9.61
N THR A 2 -1.64 20.56 8.96
CA THR A 2 -3.00 20.03 8.74
C THR A 2 -3.02 19.25 7.42
N PHE A 3 -3.66 18.08 7.43
CA PHE A 3 -3.88 17.23 6.25
C PHE A 3 -5.18 16.45 6.42
N GLU A 4 -5.74 15.97 5.33
CA GLU A 4 -6.98 15.20 5.31
C GLU A 4 -6.76 13.85 4.64
N ILE A 5 -7.26 12.77 5.24
CA ILE A 5 -7.22 11.41 4.68
C ILE A 5 -8.60 11.11 4.10
N LYS A 6 -8.65 10.75 2.82
CA LYS A 6 -9.88 10.39 2.11
C LYS A 6 -9.77 9.02 1.49
N LYS A 7 -10.87 8.27 1.44
CA LYS A 7 -10.98 7.14 0.51
C LYS A 7 -10.82 7.67 -0.90
N ALA A 8 -10.05 6.95 -1.71
CA ALA A 8 -9.88 7.32 -3.10
C ALA A 8 -11.19 7.23 -3.87
N ALA A 9 -11.43 8.19 -4.74
CA ALA A 9 -12.48 8.18 -5.74
C ALA A 9 -11.86 8.02 -7.15
N ALA A 10 -12.67 7.72 -8.15
CA ALA A 10 -12.18 7.50 -9.51
C ALA A 10 -11.40 8.71 -10.07
N GLU A 11 -11.77 9.91 -9.68
CA GLU A 11 -11.08 11.16 -10.04
C GLU A 11 -9.67 11.29 -9.46
N ASN A 12 -9.32 10.48 -8.45
CA ASN A 12 -7.99 10.51 -7.83
C ASN A 12 -6.98 9.58 -8.51
N VAL A 13 -7.38 8.79 -9.51
CA VAL A 13 -6.51 7.79 -10.15
C VAL A 13 -5.22 8.41 -10.70
N SER A 14 -5.31 9.52 -11.40
CA SER A 14 -4.13 10.21 -11.95
C SER A 14 -3.18 10.72 -10.86
N GLN A 15 -3.71 11.22 -9.74
CA GLN A 15 -2.92 11.66 -8.59
C GLN A 15 -2.23 10.48 -7.91
N ILE A 16 -2.91 9.35 -7.74
CA ILE A 16 -2.33 8.12 -7.17
C ILE A 16 -1.21 7.61 -8.08
N ILE A 17 -1.41 7.58 -9.40
CA ILE A 17 -0.36 7.15 -10.36
C ILE A 17 0.88 8.05 -10.27
N ALA A 18 0.70 9.35 -10.17
CA ALA A 18 1.83 10.25 -9.98
C ALA A 18 2.64 9.90 -8.73
N LEU A 19 1.95 9.62 -7.61
CA LEU A 19 2.58 9.21 -6.35
C LEU A 19 3.22 7.81 -6.44
N ILE A 20 2.61 6.85 -7.16
CA ILE A 20 3.20 5.53 -7.42
C ILE A 20 4.52 5.67 -8.19
N ARG A 21 4.57 6.54 -9.19
CA ARG A 21 5.79 6.79 -9.96
C ARG A 21 6.89 7.42 -9.12
N GLU A 22 6.55 8.40 -8.28
CA GLU A 22 7.49 8.97 -7.30
C GLU A 22 8.00 7.90 -6.32
N PHE A 23 7.14 6.98 -5.88
CA PHE A 23 7.52 5.87 -5.02
C PHE A 23 8.47 4.89 -5.72
N ALA A 24 8.16 4.52 -6.96
CA ALA A 24 9.03 3.66 -7.77
C ALA A 24 10.41 4.28 -7.99
N GLU A 25 10.47 5.59 -8.22
CA GLU A 25 11.74 6.32 -8.32
C GLU A 25 12.52 6.29 -7.00
N TYR A 26 11.85 6.53 -5.87
CA TYR A 26 12.46 6.44 -4.55
C TYR A 26 13.06 5.06 -4.27
N GLU A 27 12.40 3.99 -4.70
CA GLU A 27 12.87 2.62 -4.53
C GLU A 27 13.83 2.14 -5.64
N ASN A 28 14.19 2.99 -6.61
CA ASN A 28 14.98 2.65 -7.79
C ASN A 28 14.34 1.53 -8.66
N LEU A 29 13.02 1.50 -8.73
CA LEU A 29 12.20 0.53 -9.45
C LEU A 29 11.39 1.15 -10.59
N SER A 30 11.76 2.33 -11.08
CA SER A 30 11.03 3.03 -12.14
C SER A 30 10.86 2.20 -13.41
N ASP A 31 11.87 1.40 -13.77
CA ASP A 31 11.84 0.52 -14.95
C ASP A 31 10.80 -0.62 -14.83
N PHE A 32 10.35 -0.92 -13.61
CA PHE A 32 9.34 -1.93 -13.31
C PHE A 32 7.96 -1.33 -13.05
N CYS A 33 7.82 -0.02 -13.13
CA CYS A 33 6.57 0.68 -12.91
C CYS A 33 5.72 0.72 -14.19
N GLU A 34 4.88 -0.30 -14.35
CA GLU A 34 4.03 -0.52 -15.53
C GLU A 34 2.56 -0.13 -15.31
N VAL A 35 2.26 0.56 -14.20
CA VAL A 35 0.90 0.95 -13.87
C VAL A 35 0.33 1.96 -14.88
N THR A 36 -0.91 1.74 -15.30
CA THR A 36 -1.68 2.66 -16.14
C THR A 36 -2.96 3.09 -15.43
N GLU A 37 -3.55 4.21 -15.87
CA GLU A 37 -4.83 4.68 -15.32
C GLU A 37 -5.93 3.65 -15.49
N GLU A 38 -5.97 2.96 -16.63
CA GLU A 38 -6.93 1.90 -16.90
C GLU A 38 -6.78 0.73 -15.92
N ARG A 39 -5.55 0.23 -15.72
CA ARG A 39 -5.27 -0.89 -14.82
C ARG A 39 -5.59 -0.53 -13.37
N LEU A 40 -5.17 0.64 -12.91
CA LEU A 40 -5.42 1.08 -11.54
C LEU A 40 -6.92 1.34 -11.31
N SER A 41 -7.59 1.99 -12.26
CA SER A 41 -9.04 2.23 -12.19
C SER A 41 -9.83 0.92 -12.12
N ALA A 42 -9.49 -0.06 -12.96
CA ALA A 42 -10.12 -1.38 -12.93
C ALA A 42 -9.91 -2.09 -11.58
N ALA A 43 -8.71 -2.03 -11.03
CA ALA A 43 -8.38 -2.66 -9.75
C ALA A 43 -9.10 -2.05 -8.55
N LEU A 44 -9.31 -0.72 -8.55
CA LEU A 44 -9.91 0.02 -7.43
C LEU A 44 -11.43 0.21 -7.58
N PHE A 45 -11.94 0.37 -8.79
CA PHE A 45 -13.31 0.82 -9.05
C PHE A 45 -14.09 -0.04 -10.06
N GLY A 46 -13.43 -0.99 -10.73
CA GLY A 46 -14.08 -1.89 -11.69
C GLY A 46 -15.01 -2.91 -11.02
N ASP A 47 -15.77 -3.64 -11.81
CA ASP A 47 -16.69 -4.69 -11.34
C ASP A 47 -15.96 -5.81 -10.59
N ALA A 48 -14.75 -6.15 -11.03
CA ALA A 48 -13.86 -7.12 -10.39
C ALA A 48 -12.75 -6.44 -9.56
N ARG A 49 -13.07 -5.37 -8.87
CA ARG A 49 -12.11 -4.67 -8.02
C ARG A 49 -11.49 -5.60 -6.98
N VAL A 50 -10.19 -5.45 -6.77
CA VAL A 50 -9.39 -6.31 -5.90
C VAL A 50 -8.73 -5.55 -4.76
N ALA A 51 -8.71 -4.23 -4.82
CA ALA A 51 -8.04 -3.39 -3.84
C ALA A 51 -8.85 -2.12 -3.51
N GLU A 52 -8.43 -1.46 -2.46
CA GLU A 52 -8.91 -0.14 -2.03
C GLU A 52 -7.71 0.79 -1.90
N ALA A 53 -7.96 2.08 -2.05
CA ALA A 53 -6.95 3.10 -1.84
C ALA A 53 -7.46 4.24 -0.99
N ILE A 54 -6.52 4.91 -0.34
CA ILE A 54 -6.71 6.21 0.29
C ILE A 54 -5.71 7.21 -0.27
N VAL A 55 -6.09 8.47 -0.24
CA VAL A 55 -5.23 9.60 -0.61
C VAL A 55 -5.20 10.57 0.56
N VAL A 56 -4.03 11.13 0.82
CA VAL A 56 -3.86 12.20 1.81
C VAL A 56 -3.66 13.51 1.08
N PHE A 57 -4.46 14.48 1.44
CA PHE A 57 -4.41 15.82 0.88
C PHE A 57 -3.90 16.84 1.90
N ARG A 58 -3.09 17.76 1.41
CA ARG A 58 -2.82 19.04 2.07
C ARG A 58 -3.30 20.13 1.14
N GLU A 59 -4.32 20.88 1.59
CA GLU A 59 -5.06 21.74 0.67
C GLU A 59 -5.59 20.89 -0.50
N ASP A 60 -5.31 21.24 -1.74
CA ASP A 60 -5.74 20.48 -2.93
C ASP A 60 -4.65 19.51 -3.46
N ALA A 61 -3.47 19.49 -2.83
CA ALA A 61 -2.36 18.66 -3.27
C ALA A 61 -2.38 17.27 -2.63
N ALA A 62 -2.33 16.21 -3.44
CA ALA A 62 -2.11 14.86 -2.97
C ALA A 62 -0.66 14.70 -2.50
N ILE A 63 -0.46 14.38 -1.23
CA ILE A 63 0.86 14.28 -0.57
C ILE A 63 1.24 12.87 -0.17
N ALA A 64 0.28 11.95 -0.14
CA ALA A 64 0.50 10.55 0.18
C ALA A 64 -0.64 9.69 -0.36
N TYR A 65 -0.38 8.40 -0.52
CA TYR A 65 -1.40 7.39 -0.81
C TYR A 65 -1.09 6.09 -0.07
N ALA A 66 -2.10 5.23 0.02
CA ALA A 66 -1.92 3.82 0.34
C ALA A 66 -2.89 2.97 -0.47
N ILE A 67 -2.45 1.76 -0.82
CA ILE A 67 -3.27 0.72 -1.47
C ILE A 67 -3.25 -0.51 -0.56
N PHE A 68 -4.41 -1.10 -0.36
CA PHE A 68 -4.56 -2.26 0.51
C PHE A 68 -5.72 -3.15 0.06
N TYR A 69 -5.70 -4.41 0.48
CA TYR A 69 -6.73 -5.40 0.17
C TYR A 69 -6.86 -6.44 1.28
N PRO A 70 -8.00 -7.14 1.36
CA PRO A 70 -8.20 -8.20 2.35
C PRO A 70 -7.26 -9.39 2.11
N ASN A 71 -6.76 -9.98 3.19
CA ASN A 71 -6.08 -11.27 3.17
C ASN A 71 -6.63 -12.20 4.25
N PHE A 72 -6.17 -13.46 4.24
CA PHE A 72 -6.57 -14.46 5.20
C PHE A 72 -5.37 -15.32 5.63
N ALA A 73 -5.13 -15.37 6.93
CA ALA A 73 -4.12 -16.23 7.54
C ALA A 73 -4.77 -17.54 7.99
N SER A 74 -4.66 -18.59 7.18
CA SER A 74 -5.38 -19.85 7.38
C SER A 74 -5.07 -20.54 8.70
N PHE A 75 -3.80 -20.61 9.10
CA PHE A 75 -3.41 -21.26 10.36
C PHE A 75 -3.92 -20.52 11.61
N ARG A 76 -4.13 -19.23 11.50
CA ARG A 76 -4.70 -18.40 12.57
C ARG A 76 -6.22 -18.30 12.48
N GLY A 77 -6.81 -18.64 11.33
CA GLY A 77 -8.22 -18.39 11.05
C GLY A 77 -8.56 -16.89 11.04
N GLN A 78 -7.57 -16.03 10.77
CA GLN A 78 -7.72 -14.58 10.90
C GLN A 78 -7.87 -13.91 9.54
N ARG A 79 -8.86 -13.05 9.43
CA ARG A 79 -8.99 -12.09 8.33
C ARG A 79 -8.12 -10.87 8.61
N GLY A 80 -7.54 -10.33 7.58
CA GLY A 80 -6.64 -9.18 7.73
C GLY A 80 -6.66 -8.25 6.56
N ILE A 81 -5.77 -7.27 6.63
CA ILE A 81 -5.43 -6.35 5.55
C ILE A 81 -4.01 -6.67 5.09
N TYR A 82 -3.82 -6.77 3.79
CA TYR A 82 -2.51 -6.66 3.18
C TYR A 82 -2.32 -5.23 2.68
N LEU A 83 -1.32 -4.55 3.23
CA LEU A 83 -0.93 -3.22 2.79
C LEU A 83 0.07 -3.37 1.64
N GLU A 84 -0.38 -3.14 0.41
CA GLU A 84 0.45 -3.22 -0.79
C GLU A 84 1.46 -2.09 -0.83
N ASP A 85 0.96 -0.85 -0.75
CA ASP A 85 1.75 0.37 -0.81
C ASP A 85 1.35 1.35 0.28
N ILE A 86 2.35 2.04 0.79
CA ILE A 86 2.20 3.33 1.49
C ILE A 86 3.36 4.24 1.08
N TYR A 87 3.05 5.39 0.54
CA TYR A 87 4.03 6.38 0.16
C TYR A 87 3.65 7.77 0.64
N ILE A 88 4.59 8.46 1.23
CA ILE A 88 4.48 9.87 1.63
C ILE A 88 5.59 10.64 0.92
N LYS A 89 5.24 11.72 0.23
CA LYS A 89 6.20 12.61 -0.39
C LYS A 89 7.27 13.04 0.61
N GLN A 90 8.52 13.08 0.17
CA GLN A 90 9.67 13.24 1.04
C GLN A 90 9.59 14.47 1.95
N GLU A 91 9.13 15.60 1.41
CA GLU A 91 9.00 16.86 2.14
C GLU A 91 7.92 16.83 3.25
N PHE A 92 7.05 15.81 3.26
CA PHE A 92 6.00 15.63 4.27
C PHE A 92 6.29 14.50 5.26
N ARG A 93 7.44 13.84 5.13
CA ARG A 93 7.84 12.79 6.08
C ARG A 93 8.23 13.39 7.43
N GLY A 94 8.22 12.53 8.47
CA GLY A 94 8.54 12.96 9.83
C GLY A 94 7.49 13.88 10.48
N ARG A 95 6.31 14.03 9.87
CA ARG A 95 5.23 14.93 10.33
C ARG A 95 3.97 14.18 10.77
N GLY A 96 4.08 12.88 11.04
CA GLY A 96 2.99 12.04 11.51
C GLY A 96 2.03 11.52 10.44
N VAL A 97 2.22 11.84 9.15
CA VAL A 97 1.32 11.42 8.06
C VAL A 97 1.26 9.90 7.94
N GLY A 98 2.41 9.23 7.92
CA GLY A 98 2.47 7.76 7.79
C GLY A 98 1.77 7.04 8.94
N GLU A 99 1.98 7.49 10.18
CA GLU A 99 1.29 6.91 11.35
C GLU A 99 -0.22 7.14 11.27
N ALA A 100 -0.66 8.32 10.86
CA ALA A 100 -2.09 8.62 10.69
C ALA A 100 -2.74 7.74 9.61
N VAL A 101 -2.04 7.49 8.49
CA VAL A 101 -2.48 6.59 7.42
C VAL A 101 -2.64 5.16 7.94
N LEU A 102 -1.63 4.63 8.65
CA LEU A 102 -1.70 3.27 9.20
C LEU A 102 -2.84 3.13 10.22
N LYS A 103 -3.03 4.12 11.09
CA LYS A 103 -4.15 4.15 12.06
C LYS A 103 -5.50 4.18 11.34
N TYR A 104 -5.62 4.95 10.27
CA TYR A 104 -6.84 5.03 9.48
C TYR A 104 -7.20 3.67 8.85
N ILE A 105 -6.22 3.00 8.24
CA ILE A 105 -6.41 1.67 7.62
C ILE A 105 -6.71 0.62 8.70
N ALA A 106 -5.98 0.64 9.81
CA ALA A 106 -6.21 -0.29 10.93
C ALA A 106 -7.63 -0.14 11.50
N LYS A 107 -8.14 1.10 11.59
CA LYS A 107 -9.52 1.36 12.01
C LYS A 107 -10.54 0.75 11.04
N ILE A 108 -10.34 0.90 9.74
CA ILE A 108 -11.18 0.24 8.72
C ILE A 108 -11.16 -1.28 8.92
N GLY A 109 -9.98 -1.87 9.12
CA GLY A 109 -9.85 -3.30 9.37
C GLY A 109 -10.62 -3.74 10.62
N LYS A 110 -10.44 -3.02 11.73
CA LYS A 110 -11.13 -3.31 12.98
C LYS A 110 -12.67 -3.25 12.84
N GLU A 111 -13.18 -2.24 12.14
CA GLU A 111 -14.62 -2.09 11.89
C GLU A 111 -15.19 -3.24 11.05
N ARG A 112 -14.36 -3.90 10.24
CA ARG A 112 -14.71 -5.07 9.42
C ARG A 112 -14.47 -6.40 10.14
N GLY A 113 -14.02 -6.39 11.40
CA GLY A 113 -13.67 -7.59 12.17
C GLY A 113 -12.35 -8.22 11.72
N PHE A 114 -11.46 -7.47 11.12
CA PHE A 114 -10.11 -7.92 10.77
C PHE A 114 -9.19 -7.78 11.99
N GLU A 115 -8.20 -8.65 12.09
CA GLU A 115 -7.39 -8.81 13.30
C GLU A 115 -5.90 -8.58 13.06
N ARG A 116 -5.49 -8.38 11.78
CA ARG A 116 -4.08 -8.23 11.41
C ARG A 116 -3.89 -7.33 10.19
N MET A 117 -2.68 -6.84 10.05
CA MET A 117 -2.19 -6.14 8.87
C MET A 117 -0.81 -6.69 8.52
N ASP A 118 -0.65 -7.19 7.30
CA ASP A 118 0.61 -7.71 6.78
C ASP A 118 1.11 -6.80 5.66
N PHE A 119 2.41 -6.67 5.54
CA PHE A 119 3.08 -5.88 4.50
C PHE A 119 4.55 -6.29 4.36
N GLN A 120 5.17 -5.84 3.28
CA GLN A 120 6.58 -6.07 3.00
C GLN A 120 7.32 -4.73 2.90
N VAL A 121 8.58 -4.74 3.27
CA VAL A 121 9.50 -3.60 3.15
C VAL A 121 10.79 -4.10 2.52
N LEU A 122 11.34 -3.34 1.57
CA LEU A 122 12.64 -3.66 0.98
C LEU A 122 13.72 -3.63 2.07
N GLU A 123 14.59 -4.62 2.08
CA GLU A 123 15.57 -4.83 3.15
C GLU A 123 16.49 -3.63 3.37
N TRP A 124 16.85 -2.92 2.30
CA TRP A 124 17.68 -1.71 2.39
C TRP A 124 16.95 -0.50 2.99
N ASN A 125 15.60 -0.51 3.05
CA ASN A 125 14.81 0.64 3.49
C ASN A 125 14.75 0.75 5.03
N THR A 126 15.92 0.93 5.64
CA THR A 126 16.08 1.04 7.09
C THR A 126 15.18 2.11 7.74
N PRO A 127 14.98 3.31 7.15
CA PRO A 127 14.07 4.29 7.73
C PRO A 127 12.64 3.78 7.87
N ALA A 128 12.12 3.08 6.86
CA ALA A 128 10.78 2.49 6.89
C ALA A 128 10.72 1.34 7.92
N ILE A 129 11.70 0.45 7.95
CA ILE A 129 11.78 -0.65 8.91
C ILE A 129 11.70 -0.11 10.34
N LYS A 130 12.55 0.86 10.69
CA LYS A 130 12.55 1.49 12.02
C LYS A 130 11.21 2.18 12.35
N PHE A 131 10.59 2.79 11.37
CA PHE A 131 9.28 3.42 11.53
C PHE A 131 8.21 2.38 11.93
N TYR A 132 8.14 1.25 11.24
CA TYR A 132 7.17 0.20 11.54
C TYR A 132 7.45 -0.50 12.87
N GLU A 133 8.70 -0.82 13.17
CA GLU A 133 9.11 -1.42 14.45
C GLU A 133 8.75 -0.52 15.64
N LYS A 134 8.97 0.80 15.51
CA LYS A 134 8.56 1.77 16.52
C LYS A 134 7.04 1.77 16.79
N LEU A 135 6.23 1.45 15.79
CA LEU A 135 4.78 1.32 15.92
C LEU A 135 4.35 -0.06 16.43
N GLY A 136 5.28 -0.99 16.67
CA GLY A 136 5.03 -2.31 17.20
C GLY A 136 4.88 -3.41 16.16
N ALA A 137 5.23 -3.16 14.89
CA ALA A 137 5.25 -4.20 13.89
C ALA A 137 6.37 -5.22 14.20
N ALA A 138 6.05 -6.50 14.08
CA ALA A 138 7.02 -7.58 14.18
C ALA A 138 7.56 -7.92 12.79
N ARG A 139 8.86 -8.14 12.70
CA ARG A 139 9.53 -8.60 11.48
C ARG A 139 9.55 -10.12 11.46
N ASP A 140 9.18 -10.70 10.33
CA ASP A 140 9.36 -12.13 10.07
C ASP A 140 10.69 -12.34 9.32
N GLU A 141 11.60 -13.07 9.92
CA GLU A 141 12.92 -13.35 9.36
C GLU A 141 13.03 -14.75 8.74
N GLU A 142 12.06 -15.60 9.00
CA GLU A 142 12.06 -17.00 8.55
C GLU A 142 11.37 -17.19 7.18
N GLU A 143 10.43 -16.31 6.83
CA GLU A 143 9.71 -16.39 5.57
C GLU A 143 10.52 -15.83 4.39
N ARG A 144 10.30 -16.40 3.21
CA ARG A 144 10.85 -15.92 1.93
C ARG A 144 9.70 -15.68 0.97
N HIS A 145 9.73 -14.53 0.32
CA HIS A 145 8.75 -14.19 -0.69
C HIS A 145 9.10 -14.83 -2.04
N PHE A 146 8.16 -15.58 -2.60
CA PHE A 146 8.24 -16.16 -3.94
C PHE A 146 7.15 -15.62 -4.84
N ARG A 147 7.43 -15.53 -6.13
CA ARG A 147 6.44 -15.11 -7.11
C ARG A 147 6.62 -15.84 -8.44
N PHE A 148 5.51 -16.17 -9.08
CA PHE A 148 5.49 -16.51 -10.50
C PHE A 148 4.95 -15.30 -11.25
N VAL A 149 5.69 -14.76 -12.20
CA VAL A 149 5.32 -13.60 -13.02
C VAL A 149 5.70 -13.80 -14.47
N GLY A 150 5.04 -13.07 -15.38
CA GLY A 150 5.35 -13.11 -16.81
C GLY A 150 5.32 -14.53 -17.36
N GLU A 151 6.40 -14.92 -18.05
CA GLU A 151 6.50 -16.24 -18.71
C GLU A 151 6.42 -17.42 -17.72
N SER A 152 6.97 -17.27 -16.51
CA SER A 152 6.91 -18.33 -15.49
C SER A 152 5.47 -18.58 -15.01
N PHE A 153 4.69 -17.51 -14.88
CA PHE A 153 3.27 -17.63 -14.55
C PHE A 153 2.47 -18.24 -15.70
N ALA A 154 2.70 -17.79 -16.93
CA ALA A 154 2.04 -18.33 -18.12
C ALA A 154 2.31 -19.82 -18.30
N LYS A 155 3.56 -20.26 -18.16
CA LYS A 155 3.92 -21.68 -18.25
C LYS A 155 3.27 -22.55 -17.16
N LEU A 156 3.13 -22.02 -15.95
CA LEU A 156 2.48 -22.73 -14.84
C LEU A 156 0.97 -22.88 -15.08
N ALA A 157 0.36 -21.90 -15.74
CA ALA A 157 -1.08 -21.92 -16.07
C ALA A 157 -1.47 -22.87 -17.22
N GLY A 158 -0.53 -23.30 -18.06
CA GLY A 158 -0.74 -24.21 -19.20
C GLY A 158 -0.88 -23.47 -20.50
#